data_123a4fda3ec4ef5f693703c96aff9b12
#
_entry.id   123a4fda3ec4ef5f693703c96aff9b12
#
_cell.length_a   1.000
_cell.length_b   1.000
_cell.length_c   1.000
_cell.angle_alpha   90.00
_cell.angle_beta   90.00
_cell.angle_gamma   90.00
#
_symmetry.space_group_name_H-M   'P 1'
#
loop_
_entity.id
_entity.type
_entity.pdbx_description
1 polymer ?
#
loop_
_entity_poly.entity_id
_entity_poly.type
_entity_poly.pdbx_seq_one_letter_code
_entity_poly.pdbx_strand_id
1 'polypeptide(L)'
;MDLNYSEIHIKYNDYNLVCYDSGINKNEKTIFLLNGGPGLPCNYLRDPHLKLIKNGFRIFTYDQLGCGNSSKPKDLNLWDITRYVEEVEFVRKEFDLGKVILLGHSWGGWLSIEYAIKYQNNINKLILENTCGDMPHMIGELNRLRNGLGNETVKMMMKHEAEGTLDHEEYQAAITILNYRHVCRLDVWPQSIYDSLDDWNMDVYGTMQGPNEFLYTGNLKDWNRIEEMKTINIPTLITVGMHDELTPSCAMRMDNSLPNSKVKVFKNSSHMPFYEEPENYFKVLEGFLSQ
;
A
#
# COMPACT_ATOMS: atom_id res chain seq x y z
N MET A 1 18.48 -2.71 20.59
CA MET A 1 19.23 -2.20 19.43
C MET A 1 18.33 -1.19 18.79
N ASP A 2 18.79 0.05 18.74
CA ASP A 2 18.08 1.06 17.97
C ASP A 2 18.11 0.61 16.52
N LEU A 3 16.94 0.37 15.96
CA LEU A 3 16.80 -0.01 14.55
C LEU A 3 16.98 1.29 13.75
N ASN A 4 18.24 1.56 13.37
CA ASN A 4 18.60 2.81 12.73
C ASN A 4 18.50 2.68 11.21
N TYR A 5 18.05 3.73 10.59
CA TYR A 5 18.13 3.97 9.16
C TYR A 5 18.76 5.36 8.92
N SER A 6 19.33 5.53 7.75
CA SER A 6 19.80 6.83 7.28
C SER A 6 18.70 7.49 6.46
N GLU A 7 18.45 8.76 6.70
CA GLU A 7 17.64 9.62 5.84
C GLU A 7 18.54 10.25 4.76
N ILE A 8 18.18 10.10 3.50
CA ILE A 8 19.00 10.50 2.36
C ILE A 8 18.11 11.27 1.39
N HIS A 9 18.54 12.48 1.03
CA HIS A 9 17.85 13.34 0.09
C HIS A 9 18.46 13.21 -1.30
N ILE A 10 17.63 12.98 -2.31
CA ILE A 10 18.03 12.87 -3.71
C ILE A 10 17.21 13.81 -4.60
N LYS A 11 17.76 14.14 -5.76
CA LYS A 11 17.07 14.90 -6.79
C LYS A 11 16.39 13.96 -7.79
N TYR A 12 15.10 14.17 -8.01
CA TYR A 12 14.31 13.55 -9.06
C TYR A 12 13.70 14.64 -9.93
N ASN A 13 14.30 14.88 -11.10
CA ASN A 13 14.02 16.06 -11.92
C ASN A 13 14.18 17.36 -11.09
N ASP A 14 13.16 18.20 -11.02
CA ASP A 14 13.14 19.45 -10.25
C ASP A 14 12.75 19.27 -8.78
N TYR A 15 12.48 18.02 -8.34
CA TYR A 15 11.96 17.71 -7.01
C TYR A 15 13.00 17.02 -6.12
N ASN A 16 12.79 17.07 -4.81
CA ASN A 16 13.52 16.26 -3.84
C ASN A 16 12.69 15.05 -3.44
N LEU A 17 13.33 13.89 -3.39
CA LEU A 17 12.78 12.71 -2.73
C LEU A 17 13.59 12.42 -1.47
N VAL A 18 12.92 11.94 -0.43
CA VAL A 18 13.54 11.53 0.83
C VAL A 18 13.46 10.02 0.97
N CYS A 19 14.62 9.40 1.04
CA CYS A 19 14.80 7.96 1.11
C CYS A 19 15.30 7.53 2.48
N TYR A 20 14.92 6.34 2.91
CA TYR A 20 15.27 5.75 4.20
C TYR A 20 15.93 4.39 3.96
N ASP A 21 17.17 4.25 4.42
CA ASP A 21 18.00 3.09 4.18
C ASP A 21 18.56 2.55 5.50
N SER A 22 18.25 1.31 5.83
CA SER A 22 18.66 0.68 7.09
C SER A 22 20.10 0.16 7.09
N GLY A 23 20.79 0.16 5.97
CA GLY A 23 22.18 -0.32 5.94
C GLY A 23 22.77 -0.50 4.55
N ILE A 24 24.11 -0.61 4.54
CA ILE A 24 24.94 -0.53 3.33
C ILE A 24 25.67 -1.87 3.11
N ASN A 25 25.20 -2.95 3.65
CA ASN A 25 25.90 -4.22 3.44
C ASN A 25 25.58 -4.73 2.03
N LYS A 26 26.54 -4.65 1.10
CA LYS A 26 26.37 -5.02 -0.32
C LYS A 26 25.95 -6.48 -0.56
N ASN A 27 26.03 -7.32 0.47
CA ASN A 27 25.66 -8.74 0.42
C ASN A 27 24.25 -9.01 0.95
N GLU A 28 23.53 -8.01 1.45
CA GLU A 28 22.19 -8.16 2.00
C GLU A 28 21.13 -8.13 0.91
N LYS A 29 20.15 -8.99 1.04
CA LYS A 29 18.96 -8.95 0.20
C LYS A 29 18.13 -7.71 0.60
N THR A 30 17.93 -6.81 -0.33
CA THR A 30 17.16 -5.59 -0.10
C THR A 30 15.67 -5.86 -0.22
N ILE A 31 14.91 -5.52 0.81
CA ILE A 31 13.45 -5.40 0.75
C ILE A 31 13.13 -3.93 0.47
N PHE A 32 12.58 -3.67 -0.69
CA PHE A 32 12.12 -2.34 -1.10
C PHE A 32 10.64 -2.21 -0.80
N LEU A 33 10.29 -1.37 0.17
CA LEU A 33 8.92 -1.16 0.62
C LEU A 33 8.28 -0.02 -0.17
N LEU A 34 7.08 -0.25 -0.70
CA LEU A 34 6.21 0.76 -1.31
C LEU A 34 4.96 0.91 -0.45
N ASN A 35 4.80 2.08 0.15
CA ASN A 35 3.70 2.40 1.06
C ASN A 35 2.37 2.65 0.35
N GLY A 36 1.29 2.57 1.10
CA GLY A 36 -0.09 2.83 0.71
C GLY A 36 -0.44 4.33 0.64
N GLY A 37 -1.67 4.60 0.63
CA GLY A 37 -2.32 5.86 0.31
C GLY A 37 -3.11 5.68 -0.98
N PRO A 38 -2.76 6.39 -2.09
CA PRO A 38 -1.57 7.23 -2.35
C PRO A 38 -1.50 8.49 -1.48
N GLY A 39 -0.33 9.09 -1.40
CA GLY A 39 -0.15 10.36 -0.67
C GLY A 39 0.22 10.24 0.81
N LEU A 40 0.24 9.03 1.40
CA LEU A 40 0.72 8.80 2.77
C LEU A 40 2.26 8.75 2.83
N PRO A 41 2.88 9.24 3.93
CA PRO A 41 4.28 8.96 4.25
C PRO A 41 4.54 7.46 4.48
N CYS A 42 5.81 7.05 4.32
CA CYS A 42 6.18 5.64 4.40
C CYS A 42 6.34 5.08 5.83
N ASN A 43 6.34 5.90 6.87
CA ASN A 43 6.69 5.52 8.25
C ASN A 43 5.79 4.42 8.83
N TYR A 44 4.49 4.44 8.60
CA TYR A 44 3.58 3.39 9.10
C TYR A 44 3.94 1.99 8.57
N LEU A 45 4.49 1.89 7.36
CA LEU A 45 4.94 0.63 6.77
C LEU A 45 6.40 0.34 7.12
N ARG A 46 7.28 1.35 7.07
CA ARG A 46 8.69 1.22 7.36
C ARG A 46 8.93 0.69 8.77
N ASP A 47 8.36 1.33 9.77
CA ASP A 47 8.74 1.13 11.17
C ASP A 47 8.53 -0.32 11.67
N PRO A 48 7.39 -0.99 11.43
CA PRO A 48 7.23 -2.40 11.82
C PRO A 48 8.17 -3.34 11.05
N HIS A 49 8.54 -3.01 9.80
CA HIS A 49 9.39 -3.86 8.95
C HIS A 49 10.88 -3.73 9.27
N LEU A 50 11.34 -2.69 9.99
CA LEU A 50 12.73 -2.55 10.43
C LEU A 50 13.22 -3.76 11.25
N LYS A 51 12.34 -4.50 11.90
CA LYS A 51 12.73 -5.72 12.64
C LYS A 51 13.36 -6.79 11.75
N LEU A 52 13.10 -6.80 10.44
CA LEU A 52 13.71 -7.74 9.49
C LEU A 52 15.22 -7.51 9.28
N ILE A 53 15.75 -6.38 9.73
CA ILE A 53 17.19 -6.12 9.78
C ILE A 53 17.92 -7.20 10.61
N LYS A 54 17.28 -7.66 11.70
CA LYS A 54 17.84 -8.73 12.55
C LYS A 54 17.98 -10.07 11.81
N ASN A 55 17.24 -10.24 10.72
CA ASN A 55 17.24 -11.43 9.87
C ASN A 55 18.20 -11.27 8.67
N GLY A 56 19.02 -10.21 8.65
CA GLY A 56 20.01 -9.96 7.60
C GLY A 56 19.42 -9.32 6.31
N PHE A 57 18.27 -8.63 6.40
CA PHE A 57 17.73 -7.89 5.28
C PHE A 57 18.05 -6.41 5.40
N ARG A 58 18.38 -5.78 4.27
CA ARG A 58 18.38 -4.32 4.15
C ARG A 58 16.95 -3.86 3.88
N ILE A 59 16.44 -2.96 4.69
CA ILE A 59 15.14 -2.32 4.48
C ILE A 59 15.38 -0.98 3.82
N PHE A 60 14.77 -0.80 2.66
CA PHE A 60 14.81 0.43 1.89
C PHE A 60 13.39 0.89 1.56
N THR A 61 13.15 2.18 1.71
CA THR A 61 11.89 2.82 1.32
C THR A 61 12.12 4.30 1.06
N TYR A 62 11.11 5.00 0.60
CA TYR A 62 11.17 6.44 0.42
C TYR A 62 9.77 7.06 0.52
N ASP A 63 9.71 8.32 0.87
CA ASP A 63 8.50 9.11 0.69
C ASP A 63 8.34 9.41 -0.80
N GLN A 64 7.29 8.88 -1.41
CA GLN A 64 6.99 9.10 -2.83
C GLN A 64 6.77 10.60 -3.09
N LEU A 65 6.95 11.06 -4.33
CA LEU A 65 6.65 12.46 -4.65
C LEU A 65 5.22 12.80 -4.24
N GLY A 66 5.06 13.88 -3.49
CA GLY A 66 3.79 14.27 -2.90
C GLY A 66 3.58 13.76 -1.46
N CYS A 67 4.46 12.91 -0.92
CA CYS A 67 4.30 12.33 0.42
C CYS A 67 5.38 12.83 1.39
N GLY A 68 5.07 12.79 2.67
CA GLY A 68 6.02 12.94 3.78
C GLY A 68 7.00 14.10 3.61
N ASN A 69 8.28 13.80 3.75
CA ASN A 69 9.37 14.76 3.63
C ASN A 69 9.81 15.03 2.19
N SER A 70 9.27 14.31 1.20
CA SER A 70 9.50 14.57 -0.22
C SER A 70 8.78 15.84 -0.70
N SER A 71 9.20 16.38 -1.85
CA SER A 71 8.54 17.56 -2.44
C SER A 71 7.05 17.30 -2.68
N LYS A 72 6.22 18.31 -2.38
CA LYS A 72 4.75 18.28 -2.54
C LYS A 72 4.30 19.32 -3.60
N PRO A 73 4.55 19.07 -4.90
CA PRO A 73 4.12 19.98 -5.96
C PRO A 73 2.59 20.06 -6.03
N LYS A 74 2.09 21.17 -6.60
CA LYS A 74 0.64 21.43 -6.73
C LYS A 74 0.07 21.08 -8.11
N ASP A 75 0.90 20.57 -9.02
CA ASP A 75 0.44 20.13 -10.35
C ASP A 75 -0.22 18.75 -10.25
N LEU A 76 -1.55 18.73 -10.37
CA LEU A 76 -2.34 17.50 -10.26
C LEU A 76 -2.07 16.51 -11.41
N ASN A 77 -1.48 16.94 -12.54
CA ASN A 77 -1.11 16.05 -13.64
C ASN A 77 0.07 15.12 -13.28
N LEU A 78 0.77 15.40 -12.19
CA LEU A 78 1.82 14.54 -11.68
C LEU A 78 1.29 13.26 -10.99
N TRP A 79 0.01 13.24 -10.63
CA TRP A 79 -0.59 12.14 -9.87
C TRP A 79 -1.13 11.06 -10.81
N ASP A 80 -0.19 10.31 -11.41
CA ASP A 80 -0.43 9.21 -12.34
C ASP A 80 0.44 8.01 -12.01
N ILE A 81 -0.14 6.80 -12.04
CA ILE A 81 0.54 5.56 -11.65
C ILE A 81 1.78 5.28 -12.53
N THR A 82 1.73 5.62 -13.82
CA THR A 82 2.84 5.40 -14.75
C THR A 82 4.06 6.22 -14.37
N ARG A 83 3.85 7.48 -13.95
CA ARG A 83 4.93 8.32 -13.44
C ARG A 83 5.55 7.73 -12.17
N TYR A 84 4.73 7.23 -11.24
CA TYR A 84 5.25 6.61 -10.02
C TYR A 84 6.05 5.33 -10.30
N VAL A 85 5.70 4.56 -11.33
CA VAL A 85 6.51 3.40 -11.78
C VAL A 85 7.92 3.84 -12.18
N GLU A 86 8.04 4.93 -12.95
CA GLU A 86 9.36 5.47 -13.34
C GLU A 86 10.15 6.03 -12.15
N GLU A 87 9.46 6.62 -11.18
CA GLU A 87 10.05 7.09 -9.94
C GLU A 87 10.66 5.94 -9.12
N VAL A 88 9.94 4.82 -8.97
CA VAL A 88 10.45 3.59 -8.31
C VAL A 88 11.71 3.09 -9.00
N GLU A 89 11.72 3.00 -10.35
CA GLU A 89 12.90 2.55 -11.11
C GLU A 89 14.06 3.54 -11.00
N PHE A 90 13.78 4.84 -10.98
CA PHE A 90 14.80 5.86 -10.76
C PHE A 90 15.45 5.67 -9.38
N VAL A 91 14.66 5.58 -8.32
CA VAL A 91 15.16 5.38 -6.95
C VAL A 91 15.96 4.09 -6.83
N ARG A 92 15.47 2.97 -7.41
CA ARG A 92 16.19 1.70 -7.42
C ARG A 92 17.58 1.83 -8.05
N LYS A 93 17.69 2.55 -9.16
CA LYS A 93 18.97 2.79 -9.87
C LYS A 93 19.90 3.72 -9.10
N GLU A 94 19.37 4.81 -8.56
CA GLU A 94 20.16 5.82 -7.84
C GLU A 94 20.90 5.22 -6.63
N PHE A 95 20.26 4.24 -5.96
CA PHE A 95 20.85 3.54 -4.82
C PHE A 95 21.53 2.21 -5.16
N ASP A 96 21.67 1.88 -6.46
CA ASP A 96 22.24 0.61 -6.93
C ASP A 96 21.68 -0.62 -6.17
N LEU A 97 20.35 -0.66 -6.00
CA LEU A 97 19.70 -1.72 -5.20
C LEU A 97 19.74 -3.09 -5.87
N GLY A 98 20.18 -3.16 -7.13
CA GLY A 98 20.21 -4.41 -7.89
C GLY A 98 18.82 -5.01 -8.09
N LYS A 99 18.69 -6.34 -7.94
CA LYS A 99 17.38 -7.00 -7.88
C LYS A 99 16.86 -6.97 -6.44
N VAL A 100 15.66 -6.48 -6.26
CA VAL A 100 15.03 -6.30 -4.94
C VAL A 100 13.99 -7.37 -4.63
N ILE A 101 13.68 -7.54 -3.36
CA ILE A 101 12.42 -8.08 -2.91
C ILE A 101 11.47 -6.89 -2.82
N LEU A 102 10.48 -6.82 -3.71
CA LEU A 102 9.55 -5.70 -3.76
C LEU A 102 8.33 -6.03 -2.90
N LEU A 103 8.06 -5.19 -1.91
CA LEU A 103 6.91 -5.29 -1.03
C LEU A 103 6.05 -4.05 -1.19
N GLY A 104 4.82 -4.22 -1.66
CA GLY A 104 3.85 -3.14 -1.80
C GLY A 104 2.61 -3.38 -0.96
N HIS A 105 2.27 -2.39 -0.14
CA HIS A 105 1.08 -2.40 0.69
C HIS A 105 0.03 -1.45 0.12
N SER A 106 -1.23 -1.93 -0.01
CA SER A 106 -2.35 -1.10 -0.47
C SER A 106 -2.07 -0.48 -1.85
N TRP A 107 -2.12 0.84 -2.02
CA TRP A 107 -1.64 1.57 -3.21
C TRP A 107 -0.24 1.13 -3.65
N GLY A 108 0.69 0.92 -2.70
CA GLY A 108 2.02 0.40 -3.01
C GLY A 108 1.98 -0.97 -3.69
N GLY A 109 0.93 -1.76 -3.46
CA GLY A 109 0.67 -3.02 -4.17
C GLY A 109 0.27 -2.80 -5.63
N TRP A 110 -0.61 -1.82 -5.94
CA TRP A 110 -0.96 -1.47 -7.32
C TRP A 110 0.27 -0.98 -8.08
N LEU A 111 1.06 -0.13 -7.44
CA LEU A 111 2.32 0.35 -7.98
C LEU A 111 3.32 -0.79 -8.20
N SER A 112 3.38 -1.77 -7.28
CA SER A 112 4.24 -2.96 -7.41
C SER A 112 3.80 -3.87 -8.56
N ILE A 113 2.50 -4.01 -8.82
CA ILE A 113 1.96 -4.76 -9.95
C ILE A 113 2.40 -4.10 -11.27
N GLU A 114 2.18 -2.80 -11.43
CA GLU A 114 2.63 -2.05 -12.62
C GLU A 114 4.14 -2.13 -12.81
N TYR A 115 4.90 -1.97 -11.73
CA TYR A 115 6.34 -2.09 -11.77
C TYR A 115 6.78 -3.51 -12.17
N ALA A 116 6.15 -4.55 -11.65
CA ALA A 116 6.46 -5.95 -11.99
C ALA A 116 6.12 -6.27 -13.44
N ILE A 117 5.01 -5.79 -13.99
CA ILE A 117 4.67 -5.95 -15.41
C ILE A 117 5.77 -5.37 -16.31
N LYS A 118 6.31 -4.20 -15.95
CA LYS A 118 7.31 -3.50 -16.76
C LYS A 118 8.75 -3.93 -16.47
N TYR A 119 9.10 -4.18 -15.21
CA TYR A 119 10.47 -4.33 -14.73
C TYR A 119 10.70 -5.62 -13.93
N GLN A 120 10.00 -6.72 -14.21
CA GLN A 120 10.09 -7.96 -13.42
C GLN A 120 11.53 -8.52 -13.32
N ASN A 121 12.41 -8.23 -14.29
CA ASN A 121 13.80 -8.67 -14.23
C ASN A 121 14.62 -8.03 -13.09
N ASN A 122 14.11 -6.97 -12.48
CA ASN A 122 14.70 -6.26 -11.35
C ASN A 122 14.14 -6.73 -9.99
N ILE A 123 13.27 -7.76 -10.01
CA ILE A 123 12.62 -8.28 -8.81
C ILE A 123 13.03 -9.73 -8.57
N ASN A 124 13.45 -10.06 -7.36
CA ASN A 124 13.71 -11.41 -6.92
C ASN A 124 12.45 -12.11 -6.39
N LYS A 125 11.66 -11.38 -5.60
CA LYS A 125 10.39 -11.82 -5.01
C LYS A 125 9.43 -10.64 -4.96
N LEU A 126 8.15 -10.90 -5.13
CA LEU A 126 7.08 -9.92 -5.03
C LEU A 126 6.21 -10.23 -3.82
N ILE A 127 5.89 -9.21 -3.04
CA ILE A 127 5.00 -9.32 -1.89
C ILE A 127 3.91 -8.25 -2.07
N LEU A 128 2.68 -8.72 -2.24
CA LEU A 128 1.48 -7.91 -2.44
C LEU A 128 0.65 -7.96 -1.15
N GLU A 129 0.69 -6.90 -0.38
CA GLU A 129 0.05 -6.84 0.92
C GLU A 129 -1.21 -6.01 0.89
N ASN A 130 -2.33 -6.63 1.28
CA ASN A 130 -3.57 -5.90 1.50
C ASN A 130 -3.87 -4.98 0.31
N THR A 131 -3.97 -5.57 -0.87
CA THR A 131 -4.07 -4.86 -2.15
C THR A 131 -4.99 -5.59 -3.13
N CYS A 132 -5.19 -5.04 -4.32
CA CYS A 132 -6.00 -5.65 -5.37
C CYS A 132 -5.36 -5.51 -6.75
N GLY A 133 -5.84 -6.27 -7.74
CA GLY A 133 -5.45 -6.16 -9.15
C GLY A 133 -6.58 -5.65 -10.06
N ASP A 134 -7.75 -5.31 -9.48
CA ASP A 134 -8.99 -5.00 -10.20
C ASP A 134 -9.84 -4.03 -9.37
N MET A 135 -9.80 -2.73 -9.70
CA MET A 135 -10.57 -1.69 -9.00
C MET A 135 -12.09 -1.86 -9.14
N PRO A 136 -12.65 -2.12 -10.31
CA PRO A 136 -14.09 -2.39 -10.43
C PRO A 136 -14.58 -3.52 -9.51
N HIS A 137 -13.82 -4.61 -9.38
CA HIS A 137 -14.14 -5.69 -8.44
C HIS A 137 -14.04 -5.23 -6.99
N MET A 138 -12.97 -4.53 -6.64
CA MET A 138 -12.76 -4.01 -5.29
C MET A 138 -13.86 -3.02 -4.89
N ILE A 139 -14.26 -2.11 -5.77
CA ILE A 139 -15.37 -1.16 -5.50
C ILE A 139 -16.67 -1.93 -5.23
N GLY A 140 -16.92 -3.03 -5.93
CA GLY A 140 -18.04 -3.91 -5.64
C GLY A 140 -17.98 -4.49 -4.23
N GLU A 141 -16.80 -4.94 -3.79
CA GLU A 141 -16.57 -5.46 -2.45
C GLU A 141 -16.71 -4.35 -1.38
N LEU A 142 -16.19 -3.16 -1.61
CA LEU A 142 -16.39 -2.01 -0.70
C LEU A 142 -17.87 -1.68 -0.50
N ASN A 143 -18.65 -1.68 -1.58
CA ASN A 143 -20.09 -1.47 -1.49
C ASN A 143 -20.79 -2.59 -0.67
N ARG A 144 -20.32 -3.83 -0.78
CA ARG A 144 -20.80 -4.93 0.05
C ARG A 144 -20.48 -4.70 1.54
N LEU A 145 -19.28 -4.23 1.88
CA LEU A 145 -18.90 -3.88 3.25
C LEU A 145 -19.73 -2.71 3.79
N ARG A 146 -19.94 -1.65 2.99
CA ARG A 146 -20.81 -0.53 3.34
C ARG A 146 -22.24 -0.98 3.65
N ASN A 147 -22.79 -1.92 2.86
CA ASN A 147 -24.12 -2.49 3.09
C ASN A 147 -24.25 -3.18 4.46
N GLY A 148 -23.14 -3.63 5.04
CA GLY A 148 -23.07 -4.16 6.41
C GLY A 148 -23.33 -3.11 7.51
N LEU A 149 -23.42 -1.81 7.18
CA LEU A 149 -23.86 -0.76 8.10
C LEU A 149 -25.39 -0.65 8.23
N GLY A 150 -26.12 -1.31 7.33
CA GLY A 150 -27.57 -1.27 7.25
C GLY A 150 -28.10 -0.21 6.25
N ASN A 151 -29.29 -0.48 5.72
CA ASN A 151 -29.86 0.27 4.59
C ASN A 151 -30.00 1.78 4.84
N GLU A 152 -30.43 2.19 6.04
CA GLU A 152 -30.65 3.61 6.34
C GLU A 152 -29.30 4.37 6.40
N THR A 153 -28.27 3.77 6.98
CA THR A 153 -26.91 4.36 6.99
C THR A 153 -26.37 4.49 5.58
N VAL A 154 -26.53 3.46 4.73
CA VAL A 154 -26.06 3.52 3.34
C VAL A 154 -26.81 4.59 2.55
N LYS A 155 -28.13 4.74 2.71
CA LYS A 155 -28.90 5.81 2.07
C LYS A 155 -28.42 7.21 2.50
N MET A 156 -28.15 7.40 3.80
CA MET A 156 -27.58 8.63 4.34
C MET A 156 -26.21 8.92 3.69
N MET A 157 -25.31 7.93 3.62
CA MET A 157 -24.00 8.07 2.98
C MET A 157 -24.16 8.47 1.51
N MET A 158 -24.98 7.78 0.73
CA MET A 158 -25.23 8.08 -0.68
C MET A 158 -25.80 9.49 -0.89
N LYS A 159 -26.66 9.97 0.02
CA LYS A 159 -27.17 11.35 0.00
C LYS A 159 -26.03 12.36 0.14
N HIS A 160 -25.16 12.21 1.13
CA HIS A 160 -24.02 13.11 1.34
C HIS A 160 -23.02 13.06 0.17
N GLU A 161 -22.81 11.88 -0.42
CA GLU A 161 -21.99 11.71 -1.62
C GLU A 161 -22.57 12.46 -2.83
N ALA A 162 -23.88 12.40 -3.03
CA ALA A 162 -24.56 13.10 -4.12
C ALA A 162 -24.62 14.62 -3.92
N GLU A 163 -24.71 15.07 -2.67
CA GLU A 163 -24.77 16.50 -2.28
C GLU A 163 -23.38 17.12 -2.09
N GLY A 164 -22.29 16.31 -2.09
CA GLY A 164 -20.92 16.78 -1.84
C GLY A 164 -20.67 17.24 -0.41
N THR A 165 -21.45 16.76 0.56
CA THR A 165 -21.37 17.10 2.00
C THR A 165 -20.69 16.01 2.80
N LEU A 166 -19.51 15.58 2.34
CA LEU A 166 -18.75 14.46 2.92
C LEU A 166 -18.17 14.78 4.30
N ASP A 167 -18.08 16.03 4.68
CA ASP A 167 -17.65 16.54 5.99
C ASP A 167 -18.76 16.50 7.07
N HIS A 168 -19.99 16.16 6.68
CA HIS A 168 -21.11 16.07 7.62
C HIS A 168 -20.87 15.00 8.69
N GLU A 169 -21.20 15.29 9.95
CA GLU A 169 -20.91 14.46 11.10
C GLU A 169 -21.45 13.02 10.99
N GLU A 170 -22.66 12.82 10.46
CA GLU A 170 -23.21 11.47 10.28
C GLU A 170 -22.44 10.65 9.22
N TYR A 171 -21.98 11.31 8.14
CA TYR A 171 -21.15 10.64 7.13
C TYR A 171 -19.80 10.24 7.71
N GLN A 172 -19.14 11.16 8.40
CA GLN A 172 -17.85 10.90 9.04
C GLN A 172 -17.95 9.84 10.14
N ALA A 173 -19.05 9.76 10.88
CA ALA A 173 -19.30 8.69 11.84
C ALA A 173 -19.41 7.31 11.15
N ALA A 174 -20.08 7.22 10.01
CA ALA A 174 -20.16 5.99 9.23
C ALA A 174 -18.79 5.55 8.69
N ILE A 175 -17.99 6.50 8.15
CA ILE A 175 -16.62 6.24 7.69
C ILE A 175 -15.74 5.78 8.85
N THR A 176 -15.84 6.39 10.02
CA THR A 176 -15.10 5.99 11.22
C THR A 176 -15.40 4.54 11.60
N ILE A 177 -16.66 4.13 11.58
CA ILE A 177 -17.04 2.74 11.84
C ILE A 177 -16.41 1.79 10.82
N LEU A 178 -16.41 2.15 9.54
CA LEU A 178 -15.79 1.35 8.49
C LEU A 178 -14.29 1.24 8.68
N ASN A 179 -13.61 2.35 9.03
CA ASN A 179 -12.18 2.35 9.29
C ASN A 179 -11.79 1.41 10.45
N TYR A 180 -12.52 1.44 11.55
CA TYR A 180 -12.29 0.52 12.69
C TYR A 180 -12.67 -0.94 12.40
N ARG A 181 -13.49 -1.19 11.40
CA ARG A 181 -13.83 -2.56 10.97
C ARG A 181 -12.87 -3.12 9.95
N HIS A 182 -12.34 -2.28 9.05
CA HIS A 182 -11.75 -2.74 7.80
C HIS A 182 -10.35 -2.17 7.51
N VAL A 183 -9.94 -1.05 8.14
CA VAL A 183 -8.59 -0.48 7.98
C VAL A 183 -7.67 -0.90 9.13
N CYS A 184 -8.05 -0.64 10.37
CA CYS A 184 -7.29 -1.11 11.53
C CYS A 184 -8.23 -1.38 12.70
N ARG A 185 -8.23 -2.62 13.20
CA ARG A 185 -9.15 -3.12 14.23
C ARG A 185 -8.61 -3.02 15.66
N LEU A 186 -7.44 -2.41 15.83
CA LEU A 186 -6.88 -2.13 17.16
C LEU A 186 -7.69 -1.03 17.86
N ASP A 187 -7.91 -1.18 19.15
CA ASP A 187 -8.60 -0.17 19.97
C ASP A 187 -7.81 1.16 20.01
N VAL A 188 -6.49 1.06 20.01
CA VAL A 188 -5.57 2.21 19.91
C VAL A 188 -4.62 1.95 18.75
N TRP A 189 -4.64 2.83 17.78
CA TRP A 189 -3.76 2.72 16.63
C TRP A 189 -2.32 3.08 16.99
N PRO A 190 -1.31 2.42 16.40
CA PRO A 190 0.10 2.80 16.56
C PRO A 190 0.36 4.25 16.16
N GLN A 191 1.28 4.92 16.87
CA GLN A 191 1.61 6.34 16.64
C GLN A 191 2.05 6.58 15.18
N SER A 192 2.82 5.66 14.58
CA SER A 192 3.25 5.78 13.19
C SER A 192 2.11 5.80 12.16
N ILE A 193 0.93 5.24 12.49
CA ILE A 193 -0.27 5.38 11.66
C ILE A 193 -0.81 6.81 11.79
N TYR A 194 -0.94 7.33 13.01
CA TYR A 194 -1.40 8.72 13.23
C TYR A 194 -0.47 9.72 12.57
N ASP A 195 0.85 9.56 12.74
CA ASP A 195 1.85 10.44 12.12
C ASP A 195 1.74 10.44 10.59
N SER A 196 1.41 9.28 9.99
CA SER A 196 1.20 9.19 8.54
C SER A 196 -0.11 9.84 8.11
N LEU A 197 -1.19 9.68 8.88
CA LEU A 197 -2.49 10.27 8.57
C LEU A 197 -2.46 11.79 8.71
N ASP A 198 -1.74 12.33 9.70
CA ASP A 198 -1.61 13.77 9.94
C ASP A 198 -0.86 14.48 8.79
N ASP A 199 0.01 13.78 8.06
CA ASP A 199 0.75 14.30 6.90
C ASP A 199 0.25 13.73 5.55
N TRP A 200 -0.98 13.25 5.50
CA TRP A 200 -1.57 12.71 4.29
C TRP A 200 -1.85 13.79 3.25
N ASN A 201 -1.26 13.68 2.07
CA ASN A 201 -1.51 14.63 0.99
C ASN A 201 -2.81 14.31 0.23
N MET A 202 -3.87 15.04 0.59
CA MET A 202 -5.19 14.87 0.00
C MET A 202 -5.28 15.33 -1.48
N ASP A 203 -4.36 16.15 -1.99
CA ASP A 203 -4.28 16.48 -3.42
C ASP A 203 -3.90 15.24 -4.24
N VAL A 204 -2.95 14.43 -3.73
CA VAL A 204 -2.56 13.15 -4.35
C VAL A 204 -3.68 12.14 -4.22
N TYR A 205 -4.16 11.94 -2.98
CA TYR A 205 -5.17 10.94 -2.67
C TYR A 205 -6.49 11.19 -3.41
N GLY A 206 -7.02 12.40 -3.33
CA GLY A 206 -8.29 12.77 -3.98
C GLY A 206 -8.23 12.67 -5.50
N THR A 207 -7.07 12.98 -6.12
CA THR A 207 -6.88 12.86 -7.57
C THR A 207 -6.84 11.41 -8.03
N MET A 208 -6.15 10.54 -7.30
CA MET A 208 -5.89 9.16 -7.73
C MET A 208 -6.94 8.17 -7.25
N GLN A 209 -7.39 8.28 -6.00
CA GLN A 209 -8.33 7.35 -5.38
C GLN A 209 -9.72 7.97 -5.18
N GLY A 210 -9.82 8.99 -4.34
CA GLY A 210 -11.09 9.62 -4.02
C GLY A 210 -11.06 10.29 -2.64
N PRO A 211 -12.23 10.65 -2.08
CA PRO A 211 -12.28 11.39 -0.83
C PRO A 211 -12.02 10.55 0.42
N ASN A 212 -12.15 9.21 0.34
CA ASN A 212 -11.89 8.28 1.45
C ASN A 212 -11.78 6.84 0.95
N GLU A 213 -11.41 5.90 1.83
CA GLU A 213 -11.19 4.48 1.50
C GLU A 213 -12.42 3.73 0.96
N PHE A 214 -13.61 4.27 1.15
CA PHE A 214 -14.86 3.60 0.76
C PHE A 214 -15.61 4.29 -0.39
N LEU A 215 -15.01 5.34 -0.99
CA LEU A 215 -15.57 6.06 -2.14
C LEU A 215 -14.49 6.39 -3.18
N TYR A 216 -14.45 5.61 -4.25
CA TYR A 216 -13.47 5.72 -5.32
C TYR A 216 -14.01 6.54 -6.49
N THR A 217 -13.45 7.73 -6.70
CA THR A 217 -13.83 8.67 -7.77
C THR A 217 -12.65 9.15 -8.60
N GLY A 218 -11.42 8.83 -8.15
CA GLY A 218 -10.17 9.26 -8.76
C GLY A 218 -9.84 8.57 -10.10
N ASN A 219 -8.67 8.88 -10.63
CA ASN A 219 -8.24 8.38 -11.94
C ASN A 219 -7.92 6.87 -11.94
N LEU A 220 -7.80 6.23 -10.78
CA LEU A 220 -7.58 4.79 -10.64
C LEU A 220 -8.87 3.95 -10.62
N LYS A 221 -10.07 4.56 -10.59
CA LYS A 221 -11.34 3.85 -10.41
C LYS A 221 -11.62 2.72 -11.42
N ASP A 222 -11.06 2.82 -12.61
CA ASP A 222 -11.23 1.83 -13.69
C ASP A 222 -9.96 0.98 -13.92
N TRP A 223 -8.94 1.12 -13.04
CA TRP A 223 -7.67 0.40 -13.17
C TRP A 223 -7.88 -1.10 -12.95
N ASN A 224 -7.37 -1.92 -13.88
CA ASN A 224 -7.42 -3.37 -13.84
C ASN A 224 -6.19 -3.95 -14.55
N ARG A 225 -5.50 -4.90 -13.91
CA ARG A 225 -4.30 -5.57 -14.44
C ARG A 225 -4.35 -7.10 -14.32
N ILE A 226 -5.54 -7.64 -14.10
CA ILE A 226 -5.71 -9.09 -13.93
C ILE A 226 -5.17 -9.89 -15.10
N GLU A 227 -5.35 -9.41 -16.32
CA GLU A 227 -4.84 -10.11 -17.50
C GLU A 227 -3.32 -9.99 -17.63
N GLU A 228 -2.77 -8.78 -17.40
CA GLU A 228 -1.34 -8.53 -17.49
C GLU A 228 -0.56 -9.24 -16.38
N MET A 229 -1.16 -9.44 -15.21
CA MET A 229 -0.55 -10.17 -14.08
C MET A 229 -0.18 -11.62 -14.47
N LYS A 230 -0.82 -12.22 -15.48
CA LYS A 230 -0.45 -13.54 -16.00
C LYS A 230 0.97 -13.60 -16.58
N THR A 231 1.56 -12.46 -16.89
CA THR A 231 2.94 -12.34 -17.39
C THR A 231 3.99 -12.27 -16.29
N ILE A 232 3.58 -12.11 -15.03
CA ILE A 232 4.48 -11.98 -13.87
C ILE A 232 4.86 -13.37 -13.38
N ASN A 233 6.09 -13.82 -13.68
CA ASN A 233 6.58 -15.15 -13.32
C ASN A 233 7.42 -15.18 -12.02
N ILE A 234 7.44 -14.08 -11.28
CA ILE A 234 8.21 -13.92 -10.05
C ILE A 234 7.51 -14.68 -8.90
N PRO A 235 8.25 -15.36 -8.01
CA PRO A 235 7.65 -15.89 -6.79
C PRO A 235 6.92 -14.79 -6.02
N THR A 236 5.62 -14.95 -5.82
CA THR A 236 4.75 -13.91 -5.24
C THR A 236 4.06 -14.42 -3.99
N LEU A 237 4.11 -13.62 -2.91
CA LEU A 237 3.29 -13.78 -1.73
C LEU A 237 2.19 -12.71 -1.74
N ILE A 238 0.94 -13.13 -1.60
CA ILE A 238 -0.21 -12.24 -1.41
C ILE A 238 -0.66 -12.38 0.03
N THR A 239 -0.74 -11.28 0.76
CA THR A 239 -1.28 -11.26 2.12
C THR A 239 -2.54 -10.41 2.19
N VAL A 240 -3.48 -10.81 3.04
CA VAL A 240 -4.73 -10.07 3.25
C VAL A 240 -5.31 -10.37 4.63
N GLY A 241 -5.91 -9.38 5.27
CA GLY A 241 -6.72 -9.60 6.48
C GLY A 241 -8.10 -10.14 6.14
N MET A 242 -8.68 -10.98 7.01
CA MET A 242 -10.03 -11.49 6.84
C MET A 242 -11.08 -10.37 6.81
N HIS A 243 -10.79 -9.28 7.49
CA HIS A 243 -11.68 -8.12 7.67
C HIS A 243 -11.25 -6.90 6.85
N ASP A 244 -10.27 -7.07 5.96
CA ASP A 244 -9.72 -6.02 5.11
C ASP A 244 -10.78 -5.37 4.22
N GLU A 245 -10.63 -4.09 3.95
CA GLU A 245 -11.40 -3.39 2.93
C GLU A 245 -11.09 -3.89 1.51
N LEU A 246 -9.82 -4.23 1.23
CA LEU A 246 -9.40 -4.93 0.02
C LEU A 246 -9.54 -6.44 0.22
N THR A 247 -10.74 -6.90 0.34
CA THR A 247 -11.18 -8.19 0.86
C THR A 247 -10.39 -9.43 0.38
N PRO A 248 -10.48 -10.56 1.09
CA PRO A 248 -9.91 -11.83 0.61
C PRO A 248 -10.34 -12.21 -0.82
N SER A 249 -11.50 -11.73 -1.29
CA SER A 249 -11.95 -11.91 -2.67
C SER A 249 -11.01 -11.23 -3.68
N CYS A 250 -10.49 -10.04 -3.34
CA CYS A 250 -9.50 -9.33 -4.16
C CYS A 250 -8.18 -10.11 -4.24
N ALA A 251 -7.70 -10.62 -3.10
CA ALA A 251 -6.48 -11.44 -3.03
C ALA A 251 -6.59 -12.73 -3.85
N MET A 252 -7.71 -13.46 -3.73
CA MET A 252 -7.95 -14.68 -4.50
C MET A 252 -8.05 -14.40 -6.01
N ARG A 253 -8.59 -13.23 -6.40
CA ARG A 253 -8.66 -12.84 -7.81
C ARG A 253 -7.27 -12.60 -8.40
N MET A 254 -6.34 -12.01 -7.65
CA MET A 254 -4.94 -11.87 -8.04
C MET A 254 -4.23 -13.23 -8.12
N ASP A 255 -4.42 -14.09 -7.12
CA ASP A 255 -3.80 -15.43 -7.08
C ASP A 255 -4.20 -16.29 -8.28
N ASN A 256 -5.46 -16.25 -8.68
CA ASN A 256 -5.95 -16.95 -9.86
C ASN A 256 -5.31 -16.47 -11.19
N SER A 257 -4.67 -15.31 -11.20
CA SER A 257 -4.04 -14.71 -12.37
C SER A 257 -2.51 -14.88 -12.37
N LEU A 258 -1.89 -14.93 -11.19
CA LEU A 258 -0.44 -15.04 -11.05
C LEU A 258 0.02 -16.49 -11.19
N PRO A 259 0.99 -16.80 -12.10
CA PRO A 259 1.45 -18.19 -12.32
C PRO A 259 2.18 -18.81 -11.13
N ASN A 260 2.78 -18.00 -10.26
CA ASN A 260 3.63 -18.45 -9.16
C ASN A 260 3.34 -17.65 -7.87
N SER A 261 2.15 -17.82 -7.34
CA SER A 261 1.70 -17.10 -6.14
C SER A 261 1.26 -18.02 -5.01
N LYS A 262 1.22 -17.46 -3.80
CA LYS A 262 0.64 -18.06 -2.60
C LYS A 262 -0.13 -17.00 -1.85
N VAL A 263 -1.35 -17.32 -1.42
CA VAL A 263 -2.17 -16.43 -0.59
C VAL A 263 -2.08 -16.80 0.87
N LYS A 264 -1.98 -15.81 1.73
CA LYS A 264 -2.14 -15.93 3.17
C LYS A 264 -3.21 -14.98 3.69
N VAL A 265 -4.26 -15.53 4.28
CA VAL A 265 -5.31 -14.77 4.97
C VAL A 265 -5.01 -14.75 6.47
N PHE A 266 -4.97 -13.56 7.08
CA PHE A 266 -4.84 -13.33 8.51
C PHE A 266 -6.23 -13.18 9.14
N LYS A 267 -6.59 -14.14 10.00
CA LYS A 267 -7.99 -14.32 10.45
C LYS A 267 -8.53 -13.22 11.35
N ASN A 268 -7.64 -12.56 12.09
CA ASN A 268 -8.02 -11.53 13.07
C ASN A 268 -7.68 -10.12 12.61
N SER A 269 -7.08 -9.98 11.43
CA SER A 269 -6.61 -8.70 10.90
C SER A 269 -7.56 -8.12 9.86
N SER A 270 -7.44 -6.81 9.69
CA SER A 270 -7.95 -6.05 8.56
C SER A 270 -6.83 -5.61 7.63
N HIS A 271 -6.68 -4.31 7.37
CA HIS A 271 -5.74 -3.78 6.39
C HIS A 271 -4.29 -3.73 6.88
N MET A 272 -4.04 -3.94 8.20
CA MET A 272 -2.73 -3.75 8.81
C MET A 272 -2.25 -4.98 9.60
N PRO A 273 -2.10 -6.18 8.99
CA PRO A 273 -1.73 -7.40 9.71
C PRO A 273 -0.39 -7.31 10.45
N PHE A 274 0.55 -6.51 9.95
CA PHE A 274 1.84 -6.27 10.58
C PHE A 274 1.74 -5.52 11.93
N TYR A 275 0.58 -4.89 12.23
CA TYR A 275 0.23 -4.33 13.54
C TYR A 275 -0.79 -5.18 14.28
N GLU A 276 -1.77 -5.75 13.60
CA GLU A 276 -2.90 -6.45 14.20
C GLU A 276 -2.57 -7.89 14.63
N GLU A 277 -1.74 -8.61 13.85
CA GLU A 277 -1.25 -9.97 14.12
C GLU A 277 0.27 -10.09 13.87
N PRO A 278 1.12 -9.24 14.50
CA PRO A 278 2.53 -9.09 14.11
C PRO A 278 3.34 -10.39 14.17
N GLU A 279 3.13 -11.25 15.17
CA GLU A 279 3.86 -12.50 15.28
C GLU A 279 3.57 -13.46 14.14
N ASN A 280 2.28 -13.62 13.81
CA ASN A 280 1.84 -14.49 12.73
C ASN A 280 2.26 -13.92 11.37
N TYR A 281 2.10 -12.59 11.19
CA TYR A 281 2.47 -11.89 9.97
C TYR A 281 3.97 -12.07 9.65
N PHE A 282 4.86 -11.72 10.58
CA PHE A 282 6.30 -11.81 10.34
C PHE A 282 6.79 -13.24 10.19
N LYS A 283 6.21 -14.21 10.90
CA LYS A 283 6.50 -15.63 10.69
C LYS A 283 6.20 -16.08 9.25
N VAL A 284 5.10 -15.64 8.69
CA VAL A 284 4.72 -15.94 7.29
C VAL A 284 5.66 -15.27 6.31
N LEU A 285 5.95 -13.99 6.54
CA LEU A 285 6.85 -13.20 5.70
C LEU A 285 8.27 -13.79 5.70
N GLU A 286 8.85 -14.07 6.86
CA GLU A 286 10.16 -14.69 7.00
C GLU A 286 10.22 -16.08 6.35
N GLY A 287 9.15 -16.87 6.50
CA GLY A 287 9.03 -18.17 5.83
C GLY A 287 9.05 -18.08 4.30
N PHE A 288 8.48 -17.03 3.71
CA PHE A 288 8.54 -16.76 2.28
C PHE A 288 9.91 -16.22 1.86
N LEU A 289 10.50 -15.33 2.66
CA LEU A 289 11.79 -14.71 2.38
C LEU A 289 12.94 -15.73 2.38
N SER A 290 12.83 -16.79 3.18
CA SER A 290 13.86 -17.83 3.32
C SER A 290 13.87 -18.90 2.21
N GLN A 291 12.82 -18.99 1.39
CA GLN A 291 12.75 -19.88 0.22
C GLN A 291 13.63 -19.34 -0.92
#